data_77661cd6729e31d16d0c0e67f115be91
#
_entry.id   77661cd6729e31d16d0c0e67f115be91
#
_cell.length_a   1.000
_cell.length_b   1.000
_cell.length_c   1.000
_cell.angle_alpha   90.00
_cell.angle_beta   90.00
_cell.angle_gamma   90.00
#
_symmetry.space_group_name_H-M   'P 1'
#
loop_
_entity.id
_entity.type
_entity.pdbx_description
1 polymer ?
#
loop_
_entity_poly.entity_id
_entity_poly.type
_entity_poly.pdbx_seq_one_letter_code
_entity_poly.pdbx_strand_id
1 'polypeptide(L)'
;MLNLEKSSNSFSAELLADILSLPKRSIESKINKGELVPCPKTNLIPIEQVLHFKEIKSFLESKWDEEEKIKPLRNYNMIELFAGGGGLALGMEAAGFNSVLLNELDKHACSTLRHNRPNWNVVEGDISQVDFTEIKESVDVLTGGFPCQAFSYAGKSLGFEDTRGTLFFEMARAIKEVNPKVFLAENVKALLKHEDGRTLDVIKNIIDELGYVLVEPKVLKAIFYKVPQKRERLILVGIRKDLIDKADFSWPSPYKKILALKDAFYKGELFSSDVQKSPGQTYPERKKEIMDHVPPGGYWRDLPDELQREYMKASYFLGGGKTGMARRLSLSEPSLTLTTAPAQKQTERCHPLETRPLQSREYARIQTFPDNWEFQGPLSAVYKQIGNAVPVNMAAALGRALVRLLNDIECSKVNS
;
A
#
# COMPACT_ATOMS: atom_id res chain seq x y z
N MET A 1 8.88 13.97 15.97
CA MET A 1 9.99 13.26 15.27
C MET A 1 10.08 11.87 15.85
N LEU A 2 9.63 10.87 15.10
CA LEU A 2 9.87 9.46 15.42
C LEU A 2 11.12 9.02 14.64
N ASN A 3 12.26 9.63 14.98
CA ASN A 3 13.54 9.17 14.48
C ASN A 3 14.10 8.18 15.51
N LEU A 4 14.41 6.98 15.05
CA LEU A 4 15.51 6.24 15.63
C LEU A 4 16.78 7.03 15.24
N GLU A 5 17.11 8.08 15.99
CA GLU A 5 18.44 8.66 15.92
C GLU A 5 19.42 7.55 16.28
N LYS A 6 20.62 7.60 15.68
CA LYS A 6 21.70 6.62 15.88
C LYS A 6 22.13 6.37 17.34
N SER A 7 21.37 6.86 18.32
CA SER A 7 21.67 6.79 19.76
C SER A 7 20.51 6.37 20.69
N SER A 8 19.31 6.05 20.20
CA SER A 8 18.23 5.63 21.11
C SER A 8 17.81 4.19 20.89
N ASN A 9 18.31 3.30 21.74
CA ASN A 9 17.86 1.91 21.89
C ASN A 9 16.45 1.86 22.52
N SER A 10 15.45 2.56 21.94
CA SER A 10 14.11 2.64 22.54
C SER A 10 13.03 2.97 21.51
N PHE A 11 11.79 2.56 21.78
CA PHE A 11 10.64 2.72 20.89
C PHE A 11 9.52 3.51 21.57
N SER A 12 8.79 4.33 20.79
CA SER A 12 7.49 4.82 21.24
C SER A 12 6.46 3.69 21.26
N ALA A 13 5.43 3.80 22.11
CA ALA A 13 4.35 2.82 22.17
C ALA A 13 3.63 2.67 20.80
N GLU A 14 3.54 3.74 20.02
CA GLU A 14 2.95 3.71 18.69
C GLU A 14 3.82 2.95 17.68
N LEU A 15 5.12 3.25 17.61
CA LEU A 15 6.04 2.54 16.73
C LEU A 15 6.13 1.05 17.09
N LEU A 16 6.18 0.74 18.38
CA LEU A 16 6.18 -0.64 18.86
C LEU A 16 4.89 -1.39 18.45
N ALA A 17 3.73 -0.74 18.57
CA ALA A 17 2.46 -1.28 18.11
C ALA A 17 2.45 -1.52 16.59
N ASP A 18 3.05 -0.61 15.82
CA ASP A 18 3.16 -0.73 14.37
C ASP A 18 4.10 -1.87 13.96
N ILE A 19 5.27 -2.02 14.60
CA ILE A 19 6.21 -3.12 14.32
C ILE A 19 5.57 -4.47 14.67
N LEU A 20 4.96 -4.57 15.85
CA LEU A 20 4.32 -5.81 16.32
C LEU A 20 2.96 -6.10 15.66
N SER A 21 2.46 -5.21 14.79
CA SER A 21 1.13 -5.31 14.20
C SER A 21 0.00 -5.46 15.23
N LEU A 22 0.16 -4.83 16.38
CA LEU A 22 -0.81 -4.80 17.47
C LEU A 22 -1.56 -3.46 17.50
N PRO A 23 -2.79 -3.42 18.05
CA PRO A 23 -3.45 -2.14 18.37
C PRO A 23 -2.63 -1.38 19.44
N LYS A 24 -2.52 -0.06 19.29
CA LYS A 24 -1.82 0.79 20.29
C LYS A 24 -2.29 0.55 21.72
N ARG A 25 -3.61 0.39 21.91
CA ARG A 25 -4.21 0.05 23.22
C ARG A 25 -3.64 -1.23 23.86
N SER A 26 -3.16 -2.17 23.05
CA SER A 26 -2.54 -3.41 23.57
C SER A 26 -1.17 -3.10 24.19
N ILE A 27 -0.40 -2.21 23.60
CA ILE A 27 0.87 -1.74 24.16
C ILE A 27 0.61 -0.88 25.41
N GLU A 28 -0.37 0.04 25.36
CA GLU A 28 -0.79 0.85 26.50
C GLU A 28 -1.27 -0.03 27.68
N SER A 29 -2.02 -1.11 27.41
CA SER A 29 -2.41 -2.08 28.43
C SER A 29 -1.21 -2.77 29.08
N LYS A 30 -0.19 -3.13 28.30
CA LYS A 30 1.06 -3.71 28.83
C LYS A 30 1.84 -2.72 29.69
N ILE A 31 1.85 -1.44 29.31
CA ILE A 31 2.44 -0.38 30.13
C ILE A 31 1.68 -0.23 31.45
N ASN A 32 0.36 -0.15 31.40
CA ASN A 32 -0.47 -0.01 32.62
C ASN A 32 -0.35 -1.20 33.59
N LYS A 33 -0.06 -2.40 33.06
CA LYS A 33 0.17 -3.61 33.88
C LYS A 33 1.62 -3.73 34.39
N GLY A 34 2.51 -2.83 34.00
CA GLY A 34 3.94 -2.88 34.34
C GLY A 34 4.74 -3.93 33.56
N GLU A 35 4.14 -4.55 32.52
CA GLU A 35 4.84 -5.50 31.64
C GLU A 35 5.84 -4.79 30.72
N LEU A 36 5.59 -3.53 30.41
CA LEU A 36 6.49 -2.61 29.69
C LEU A 36 6.63 -1.32 30.51
N VAL A 37 7.87 -0.90 30.75
CA VAL A 37 8.16 0.27 31.58
C VAL A 37 8.86 1.33 30.71
N PRO A 38 8.13 2.37 30.26
CA PRO A 38 8.74 3.47 29.54
C PRO A 38 9.72 4.26 30.42
N CYS A 39 10.76 4.79 29.80
CA CYS A 39 11.69 5.69 30.49
C CYS A 39 10.93 6.98 30.94
N PRO A 40 10.96 7.36 32.23
CA PRO A 40 10.21 8.51 32.74
C PRO A 40 10.53 9.84 32.05
N LYS A 41 11.76 10.00 31.52
CA LYS A 41 12.22 11.25 30.88
C LYS A 41 11.78 11.36 29.42
N THR A 42 11.74 10.23 28.69
CA THR A 42 11.52 10.22 27.25
C THR A 42 10.17 9.63 26.85
N ASN A 43 9.50 8.93 27.75
CA ASN A 43 8.30 8.12 27.50
C ASN A 43 8.51 7.05 26.40
N LEU A 44 9.77 6.62 26.18
CA LEU A 44 10.12 5.56 25.22
C LEU A 44 10.39 4.25 25.96
N ILE A 45 10.03 3.14 25.33
CA ILE A 45 10.21 1.78 25.85
C ILE A 45 11.62 1.31 25.48
N PRO A 46 12.48 0.96 26.44
CA PRO A 46 13.81 0.43 26.17
C PRO A 46 13.78 -0.84 25.33
N ILE A 47 14.74 -0.96 24.42
CA ILE A 47 14.81 -2.06 23.45
C ILE A 47 14.94 -3.42 24.13
N GLU A 48 15.64 -3.47 25.26
CA GLU A 48 15.91 -4.71 26.02
C GLU A 48 14.61 -5.41 26.47
N GLN A 49 13.55 -4.64 26.70
CA GLN A 49 12.25 -5.17 27.10
C GLN A 49 11.52 -5.87 25.95
N VAL A 50 11.89 -5.63 24.70
CA VAL A 50 11.16 -6.07 23.50
C VAL A 50 12.00 -6.89 22.52
N LEU A 51 13.28 -7.13 22.81
CA LEU A 51 14.17 -7.93 21.94
C LEU A 51 13.72 -9.39 21.75
N HIS A 52 12.87 -9.92 22.63
CA HIS A 52 12.34 -11.28 22.50
C HIS A 52 11.33 -11.42 21.36
N PHE A 53 10.75 -10.31 20.86
CA PHE A 53 9.84 -10.34 19.70
C PHE A 53 10.63 -10.50 18.40
N LYS A 54 10.23 -11.48 17.58
CA LYS A 54 10.84 -11.75 16.27
C LYS A 54 10.76 -10.54 15.33
N GLU A 55 9.64 -9.82 15.37
CA GLU A 55 9.37 -8.63 14.56
C GLU A 55 10.36 -7.50 14.89
N ILE A 56 10.70 -7.34 16.17
CA ILE A 56 11.68 -6.33 16.60
C ILE A 56 13.08 -6.68 16.10
N LYS A 57 13.49 -7.95 16.23
CA LYS A 57 14.78 -8.41 15.67
C LYS A 57 14.86 -8.16 14.17
N SER A 58 13.83 -8.57 13.42
CA SER A 58 13.76 -8.34 11.98
C SER A 58 13.81 -6.86 11.61
N PHE A 59 13.18 -5.98 12.40
CA PHE A 59 13.24 -4.53 12.20
C PHE A 59 14.65 -3.97 12.44
N LEU A 60 15.32 -4.41 13.49
CA LEU A 60 16.69 -3.96 13.82
C LEU A 60 17.73 -4.47 12.83
N GLU A 61 17.58 -5.70 12.35
CA GLU A 61 18.46 -6.38 11.41
C GLU A 61 18.11 -6.06 9.94
N SER A 62 17.33 -4.98 9.71
CA SER A 62 16.91 -4.59 8.36
C SER A 62 18.11 -4.44 7.42
N LYS A 63 17.96 -5.04 6.23
CA LYS A 63 18.90 -4.98 5.11
C LYS A 63 18.47 -3.97 4.04
N TRP A 64 17.69 -2.98 4.40
CA TRP A 64 17.12 -2.00 3.44
C TRP A 64 18.19 -1.40 2.51
N ASP A 65 19.31 -0.92 3.05
CA ASP A 65 20.37 -0.26 2.28
C ASP A 65 21.12 -1.21 1.32
N GLU A 66 21.11 -2.51 1.62
CA GLU A 66 21.62 -3.56 0.74
C GLU A 66 20.60 -3.85 -0.36
N GLU A 67 19.34 -3.97 0.00
CA GLU A 67 18.24 -4.25 -0.91
C GLU A 67 18.01 -3.12 -1.93
N GLU A 68 18.26 -1.86 -1.57
CA GLU A 68 18.21 -0.73 -2.51
C GLU A 68 19.22 -0.85 -3.66
N LYS A 69 20.29 -1.65 -3.49
CA LYS A 69 21.35 -1.86 -4.49
C LYS A 69 21.08 -3.05 -5.41
N ILE A 70 20.06 -3.87 -5.12
CA ILE A 70 19.72 -5.02 -5.95
C ILE A 70 19.36 -4.57 -7.36
N LYS A 71 19.97 -5.20 -8.35
CA LYS A 71 19.71 -4.99 -9.78
C LYS A 71 19.36 -6.32 -10.44
N PRO A 72 18.49 -6.32 -11.46
CA PRO A 72 18.19 -7.52 -12.23
C PRO A 72 19.43 -7.98 -13.00
N LEU A 73 19.65 -9.29 -13.08
CA LEU A 73 20.74 -9.92 -13.86
C LEU A 73 20.46 -9.86 -15.38
N ARG A 74 19.20 -9.72 -15.77
CA ARG A 74 18.74 -9.53 -17.15
C ARG A 74 17.45 -8.70 -17.13
N ASN A 75 16.92 -8.36 -18.29
CA ASN A 75 15.60 -7.77 -18.39
C ASN A 75 14.54 -8.77 -17.92
N TYR A 76 13.86 -8.47 -16.82
CA TYR A 76 12.70 -9.21 -16.34
C TYR A 76 11.43 -8.55 -16.84
N ASN A 77 10.63 -9.31 -17.57
CA ASN A 77 9.38 -8.86 -18.14
C ASN A 77 8.22 -9.03 -17.14
N MET A 78 7.37 -8.02 -17.07
CA MET A 78 6.17 -8.08 -16.25
C MET A 78 4.91 -7.69 -17.02
N ILE A 79 3.79 -8.23 -16.55
CA ILE A 79 2.43 -7.79 -16.88
C ILE A 79 1.80 -7.24 -15.61
N GLU A 80 1.06 -6.15 -15.74
CA GLU A 80 0.25 -5.62 -14.65
C GLU A 80 -1.23 -5.55 -15.03
N LEU A 81 -2.07 -6.14 -14.21
CA LEU A 81 -3.53 -6.10 -14.32
C LEU A 81 -4.09 -5.09 -13.34
N PHE A 82 -5.17 -4.40 -13.74
CA PHE A 82 -5.80 -3.37 -12.90
C PHE A 82 -4.83 -2.25 -12.53
N ALA A 83 -4.04 -1.78 -13.50
CA ALA A 83 -2.87 -0.92 -13.30
C ALA A 83 -3.18 0.44 -12.65
N GLY A 84 -4.44 0.91 -12.70
CA GLY A 84 -4.84 2.17 -12.11
C GLY A 84 -4.00 3.35 -12.61
N GLY A 85 -3.64 4.25 -11.71
CA GLY A 85 -2.76 5.40 -12.02
C GLY A 85 -1.27 5.08 -12.09
N GLY A 86 -0.87 3.78 -12.07
CA GLY A 86 0.51 3.35 -12.31
C GLY A 86 1.40 3.28 -11.06
N GLY A 87 0.84 3.27 -9.84
CA GLY A 87 1.66 3.25 -8.63
C GLY A 87 2.51 1.98 -8.48
N LEU A 88 1.92 0.81 -8.76
CA LEU A 88 2.63 -0.46 -8.72
C LEU A 88 3.60 -0.56 -9.90
N ALA A 89 3.16 -0.24 -11.12
CA ALA A 89 4.01 -0.24 -12.32
C ALA A 89 5.27 0.61 -12.17
N LEU A 90 5.14 1.84 -11.63
CA LEU A 90 6.28 2.73 -11.38
C LEU A 90 7.28 2.13 -10.37
N GLY A 91 6.76 1.54 -9.31
CA GLY A 91 7.63 0.90 -8.32
C GLY A 91 8.36 -0.31 -8.90
N MET A 92 7.69 -1.11 -9.72
CA MET A 92 8.29 -2.24 -10.42
C MET A 92 9.32 -1.78 -11.46
N GLU A 93 9.01 -0.71 -12.25
CA GLU A 93 9.97 -0.07 -13.16
C GLU A 93 11.22 0.41 -12.41
N ALA A 94 11.05 1.05 -11.25
CA ALA A 94 12.16 1.50 -10.40
C ALA A 94 13.02 0.33 -9.87
N ALA A 95 12.45 -0.85 -9.71
CA ALA A 95 13.18 -2.07 -9.36
C ALA A 95 13.86 -2.73 -10.58
N GLY A 96 13.59 -2.28 -11.80
CA GLY A 96 14.23 -2.74 -13.04
C GLY A 96 13.40 -3.73 -13.86
N PHE A 97 12.08 -3.81 -13.65
CA PHE A 97 11.20 -4.59 -14.51
C PHE A 97 10.86 -3.82 -15.79
N ASN A 98 10.70 -4.59 -16.87
CA ASN A 98 10.19 -4.13 -18.15
C ASN A 98 8.70 -4.47 -18.27
N SER A 99 7.84 -3.45 -18.41
CA SER A 99 6.39 -3.65 -18.56
C SER A 99 6.05 -4.06 -20.00
N VAL A 100 5.60 -5.30 -20.19
CA VAL A 100 5.18 -5.83 -21.48
C VAL A 100 3.73 -5.43 -21.79
N LEU A 101 2.87 -5.47 -20.77
CA LEU A 101 1.47 -5.10 -20.89
C LEU A 101 0.95 -4.57 -19.56
N LEU A 102 0.17 -3.50 -19.61
CA LEU A 102 -0.66 -3.00 -18.50
C LEU A 102 -2.11 -2.99 -18.93
N ASN A 103 -2.98 -3.69 -18.20
CA ASN A 103 -4.42 -3.62 -18.46
C ASN A 103 -5.11 -2.73 -17.42
N GLU A 104 -5.99 -1.86 -17.89
CA GLU A 104 -6.80 -0.97 -17.05
C GLU A 104 -8.14 -0.64 -17.74
N LEU A 105 -9.21 -0.60 -16.97
CA LEU A 105 -10.56 -0.28 -17.45
C LEU A 105 -10.84 1.22 -17.50
N ASP A 106 -10.30 2.00 -16.55
CA ASP A 106 -10.59 3.44 -16.42
C ASP A 106 -9.80 4.23 -17.47
N LYS A 107 -10.51 4.83 -18.42
CA LYS A 107 -9.91 5.62 -19.51
C LYS A 107 -8.98 6.75 -19.05
N HIS A 108 -9.26 7.36 -17.89
CA HIS A 108 -8.41 8.44 -17.37
C HIS A 108 -7.11 7.88 -16.80
N ALA A 109 -7.17 6.72 -16.15
CA ALA A 109 -5.99 6.01 -15.70
C ALA A 109 -5.15 5.53 -16.89
N CYS A 110 -5.77 4.97 -17.94
CA CYS A 110 -5.06 4.61 -19.17
C CYS A 110 -4.40 5.84 -19.84
N SER A 111 -5.11 6.98 -19.88
CA SER A 111 -4.53 8.23 -20.38
C SER A 111 -3.34 8.69 -19.53
N THR A 112 -3.39 8.55 -18.20
CA THR A 112 -2.27 8.84 -17.30
C THR A 112 -1.06 7.97 -17.62
N LEU A 113 -1.25 6.66 -17.77
CA LEU A 113 -0.17 5.73 -18.08
C LEU A 113 0.50 6.06 -19.41
N ARG A 114 -0.28 6.23 -20.48
CA ARG A 114 0.21 6.55 -21.82
C ARG A 114 0.91 7.92 -21.89
N HIS A 115 0.39 8.91 -21.17
CA HIS A 115 0.99 10.24 -21.11
C HIS A 115 2.39 10.20 -20.50
N ASN A 116 2.55 9.51 -19.39
CA ASN A 116 3.83 9.46 -18.65
C ASN A 116 4.82 8.43 -19.22
N ARG A 117 4.32 7.39 -19.87
CA ARG A 117 5.13 6.32 -20.47
C ARG A 117 4.58 5.93 -21.84
N PRO A 118 4.86 6.74 -22.90
CA PRO A 118 4.36 6.47 -24.25
C PRO A 118 4.76 5.10 -24.80
N ASN A 119 5.84 4.51 -24.27
CA ASN A 119 6.33 3.20 -24.69
C ASN A 119 5.68 2.02 -23.96
N TRP A 120 4.88 2.26 -22.92
CA TRP A 120 4.15 1.19 -22.26
C TRP A 120 2.97 0.72 -23.12
N ASN A 121 2.84 -0.58 -23.26
CA ASN A 121 1.69 -1.20 -23.92
C ASN A 121 0.48 -1.19 -22.96
N VAL A 122 -0.34 -0.13 -23.02
CA VAL A 122 -1.53 0.03 -22.19
C VAL A 122 -2.77 -0.46 -22.92
N VAL A 123 -3.29 -1.62 -22.50
CA VAL A 123 -4.53 -2.21 -22.99
C VAL A 123 -5.69 -1.67 -22.16
N GLU A 124 -6.45 -0.73 -22.77
CA GLU A 124 -7.64 -0.13 -22.18
C GLU A 124 -8.85 -1.01 -22.44
N GLY A 125 -9.54 -1.42 -21.39
CA GLY A 125 -10.78 -2.18 -21.49
C GLY A 125 -10.94 -3.22 -20.41
N ASP A 126 -12.05 -3.96 -20.51
CA ASP A 126 -12.38 -5.04 -19.60
C ASP A 126 -11.37 -6.18 -19.75
N ILE A 127 -10.78 -6.61 -18.63
CA ILE A 127 -9.81 -7.69 -18.58
C ILE A 127 -10.37 -9.00 -19.15
N SER A 128 -11.67 -9.26 -19.06
CA SER A 128 -12.34 -10.43 -19.62
C SER A 128 -12.21 -10.54 -21.15
N GLN A 129 -11.91 -9.42 -21.83
CA GLN A 129 -11.73 -9.32 -23.27
C GLN A 129 -10.25 -9.39 -23.69
N VAL A 130 -9.32 -9.45 -22.74
CA VAL A 130 -7.89 -9.53 -23.04
C VAL A 130 -7.50 -10.99 -23.31
N ASP A 131 -6.92 -11.23 -24.48
CA ASP A 131 -6.31 -12.50 -24.85
C ASP A 131 -4.83 -12.50 -24.47
N PHE A 132 -4.49 -13.21 -23.40
CA PHE A 132 -3.11 -13.29 -22.93
C PHE A 132 -2.28 -14.33 -23.70
N THR A 133 -2.92 -15.19 -24.51
CA THR A 133 -2.21 -16.19 -25.34
C THR A 133 -1.45 -15.56 -26.49
N GLU A 134 -1.82 -14.32 -26.89
CA GLU A 134 -1.13 -13.55 -27.92
C GLU A 134 0.21 -12.94 -27.46
N ILE A 135 0.51 -12.99 -26.15
CA ILE A 135 1.74 -12.45 -25.62
C ILE A 135 2.90 -13.37 -25.99
N LYS A 136 3.80 -12.85 -26.85
CA LYS A 136 4.94 -13.60 -27.38
C LYS A 136 6.15 -13.56 -26.46
N GLU A 137 6.25 -12.54 -25.63
CA GLU A 137 7.35 -12.36 -24.71
C GLU A 137 7.22 -13.29 -23.50
N SER A 138 8.34 -13.88 -23.07
CA SER A 138 8.38 -14.61 -21.82
C SER A 138 8.16 -13.65 -20.65
N VAL A 139 7.15 -13.91 -19.85
CA VAL A 139 6.79 -13.10 -18.68
C VAL A 139 7.37 -13.72 -17.42
N ASP A 140 8.15 -12.92 -16.70
CA ASP A 140 8.73 -13.36 -15.43
C ASP A 140 7.77 -13.16 -14.26
N VAL A 141 7.07 -12.01 -14.25
CA VAL A 141 6.16 -11.63 -13.17
C VAL A 141 4.82 -11.14 -13.72
N LEU A 142 3.73 -11.62 -13.14
CA LEU A 142 2.40 -11.05 -13.31
C LEU A 142 1.99 -10.35 -12.01
N THR A 143 1.59 -9.09 -12.09
CA THR A 143 1.13 -8.31 -10.93
C THR A 143 -0.31 -7.86 -11.10
N GLY A 144 -1.01 -7.59 -9.99
CA GLY A 144 -2.33 -6.98 -10.05
C GLY A 144 -2.94 -6.69 -8.69
N GLY A 145 -3.69 -5.59 -8.62
CA GLY A 145 -4.48 -5.20 -7.46
C GLY A 145 -5.97 -5.45 -7.73
N PHE A 146 -6.45 -6.70 -7.60
CA PHE A 146 -7.85 -6.99 -7.87
C PHE A 146 -8.77 -6.42 -6.78
N PRO A 147 -9.94 -5.83 -7.14
CA PRO A 147 -10.91 -5.33 -6.17
C PRO A 147 -11.45 -6.46 -5.28
N CYS A 148 -11.67 -6.15 -3.99
CA CYS A 148 -12.35 -7.06 -3.08
C CYS A 148 -13.83 -7.17 -3.47
N GLN A 149 -14.20 -8.24 -4.15
CA GLN A 149 -15.58 -8.58 -4.50
C GLN A 149 -15.98 -9.84 -3.73
N ALA A 150 -17.25 -9.91 -3.31
CA ALA A 150 -17.79 -11.12 -2.72
C ALA A 150 -17.80 -12.24 -3.79
N PHE A 151 -17.30 -13.41 -3.42
CA PHE A 151 -17.51 -14.61 -4.19
C PHE A 151 -18.97 -15.05 -4.00
N SER A 152 -19.73 -15.23 -5.08
CA SER A 152 -21.07 -15.78 -4.97
C SER A 152 -20.96 -17.28 -4.72
N TYR A 153 -21.26 -17.72 -3.50
CA TYR A 153 -21.19 -19.13 -3.13
C TYR A 153 -22.41 -19.90 -3.66
N ALA A 154 -22.25 -20.56 -4.77
CA ALA A 154 -23.19 -21.55 -5.23
C ALA A 154 -22.50 -22.94 -5.19
N GLY A 155 -22.29 -23.52 -3.98
CA GLY A 155 -21.75 -24.86 -3.89
C GLY A 155 -20.71 -25.09 -2.77
N LYS A 156 -20.41 -26.36 -2.47
CA LYS A 156 -19.56 -26.79 -1.35
C LYS A 156 -18.06 -26.87 -1.61
N SER A 157 -17.63 -26.72 -2.84
CA SER A 157 -16.19 -26.70 -3.22
C SER A 157 -15.99 -25.75 -4.38
N LEU A 158 -15.37 -24.62 -4.12
CA LEU A 158 -15.08 -23.60 -5.11
C LEU A 158 -13.69 -23.87 -5.71
N GLY A 159 -13.66 -24.53 -6.87
CA GLY A 159 -12.49 -24.59 -7.74
C GLY A 159 -12.38 -23.36 -8.63
N PHE A 160 -11.37 -23.33 -9.51
CA PHE A 160 -11.11 -22.25 -10.45
C PHE A 160 -12.36 -21.85 -11.25
N GLU A 161 -13.10 -22.82 -11.79
CA GLU A 161 -14.28 -22.61 -12.63
C GLU A 161 -15.47 -21.98 -11.85
N ASP A 162 -15.56 -22.24 -10.56
CA ASP A 162 -16.67 -21.76 -9.72
C ASP A 162 -16.54 -20.28 -9.36
N THR A 163 -15.38 -19.67 -9.57
CA THR A 163 -15.13 -18.23 -9.32
C THR A 163 -15.36 -17.36 -10.54
N ARG A 164 -15.87 -17.89 -11.64
CA ARG A 164 -16.21 -17.16 -12.88
C ARG A 164 -17.05 -15.92 -12.59
N GLY A 165 -16.73 -14.83 -13.27
CA GLY A 165 -17.40 -13.54 -13.10
C GLY A 165 -16.84 -12.67 -11.98
N THR A 166 -15.82 -13.13 -11.27
CA THR A 166 -15.06 -12.28 -10.33
C THR A 166 -13.77 -11.76 -10.98
N LEU A 167 -13.28 -10.59 -10.54
CA LEU A 167 -12.00 -10.06 -11.03
C LEU A 167 -10.79 -10.88 -10.55
N PHE A 168 -10.94 -11.64 -9.46
CA PHE A 168 -9.94 -12.63 -9.08
C PHE A 168 -9.86 -13.79 -10.09
N PHE A 169 -11.00 -14.26 -10.62
CA PHE A 169 -11.02 -15.27 -11.69
C PHE A 169 -10.24 -14.80 -12.91
N GLU A 170 -10.42 -13.55 -13.31
CA GLU A 170 -9.69 -12.99 -14.46
C GLU A 170 -8.17 -12.92 -14.20
N MET A 171 -7.77 -12.60 -12.99
CA MET A 171 -6.36 -12.67 -12.60
C MET A 171 -5.83 -14.12 -12.64
N ALA A 172 -6.60 -15.07 -12.12
CA ALA A 172 -6.26 -16.49 -12.15
C ALA A 172 -6.20 -17.03 -13.59
N ARG A 173 -7.10 -16.60 -14.49
CA ARG A 173 -7.07 -16.89 -15.93
C ARG A 173 -5.79 -16.34 -16.57
N ALA A 174 -5.45 -15.09 -16.30
CA ALA A 174 -4.21 -14.51 -16.80
C ALA A 174 -2.97 -15.26 -16.30
N ILE A 175 -2.92 -15.67 -15.03
CA ILE A 175 -1.84 -16.51 -14.48
C ILE A 175 -1.75 -17.83 -15.24
N LYS A 176 -2.89 -18.48 -15.53
CA LYS A 176 -2.93 -19.73 -16.28
C LYS A 176 -2.44 -19.59 -17.72
N GLU A 177 -2.90 -18.55 -18.43
CA GLU A 177 -2.59 -18.33 -19.84
C GLU A 177 -1.14 -17.83 -20.05
N VAL A 178 -0.67 -16.92 -19.20
CA VAL A 178 0.69 -16.34 -19.24
C VAL A 178 1.74 -17.29 -18.66
N ASN A 179 1.38 -18.08 -17.65
CA ASN A 179 2.26 -18.99 -16.91
C ASN A 179 3.56 -18.32 -16.41
N PRO A 180 3.48 -17.17 -15.70
CA PRO A 180 4.66 -16.45 -15.23
C PRO A 180 5.47 -17.27 -14.22
N LYS A 181 6.74 -16.92 -13.99
CA LYS A 181 7.54 -17.58 -12.94
C LYS A 181 7.01 -17.28 -11.55
N VAL A 182 6.55 -16.04 -11.36
CA VAL A 182 6.04 -15.52 -10.10
C VAL A 182 4.83 -14.63 -10.38
N PHE A 183 3.84 -14.63 -9.50
CA PHE A 183 2.85 -13.57 -9.50
C PHE A 183 2.83 -12.81 -8.16
N LEU A 184 2.41 -11.54 -8.18
CA LEU A 184 2.16 -10.72 -7.03
C LEU A 184 0.74 -10.16 -7.11
N ALA A 185 -0.09 -10.46 -6.11
CA ALA A 185 -1.43 -9.90 -5.99
C ALA A 185 -1.53 -8.98 -4.77
N GLU A 186 -2.13 -7.82 -4.96
CA GLU A 186 -2.37 -6.85 -3.88
C GLU A 186 -3.86 -6.78 -3.56
N ASN A 187 -4.19 -6.65 -2.28
CA ASN A 187 -5.55 -6.39 -1.84
C ASN A 187 -5.57 -5.63 -0.51
N VAL A 188 -6.77 -5.25 -0.07
CA VAL A 188 -6.96 -4.64 1.24
C VAL A 188 -6.83 -5.69 2.35
N LYS A 189 -6.32 -5.29 3.53
CA LYS A 189 -6.19 -6.16 4.72
C LYS A 189 -7.49 -6.87 5.10
N ALA A 190 -8.65 -6.26 4.80
CA ALA A 190 -9.96 -6.84 5.12
C ALA A 190 -10.19 -8.21 4.48
N LEU A 191 -9.51 -8.53 3.36
CA LEU A 191 -9.60 -9.83 2.69
C LEU A 191 -9.23 -11.01 3.61
N LEU A 192 -8.31 -10.82 4.56
CA LEU A 192 -7.91 -11.85 5.53
C LEU A 192 -9.08 -12.36 6.40
N LYS A 193 -10.08 -11.50 6.62
CA LYS A 193 -11.25 -11.80 7.47
C LYS A 193 -12.54 -11.84 6.67
N HIS A 194 -12.45 -11.69 5.36
CA HIS A 194 -13.63 -11.75 4.51
C HIS A 194 -14.25 -13.14 4.61
N GLU A 195 -15.54 -13.18 5.00
CA GLU A 195 -16.30 -14.41 5.23
C GLU A 195 -15.58 -15.42 6.16
N ASP A 196 -15.09 -14.90 7.29
CA ASP A 196 -14.37 -15.69 8.32
C ASP A 196 -13.12 -16.41 7.78
N GLY A 197 -12.48 -15.82 6.74
CA GLY A 197 -11.25 -16.34 6.12
C GLY A 197 -11.48 -17.25 4.91
N ARG A 198 -12.71 -17.69 4.66
CA ARG A 198 -13.06 -18.61 3.56
C ARG A 198 -12.62 -18.12 2.19
N THR A 199 -12.74 -16.81 1.93
CA THR A 199 -12.30 -16.20 0.68
C THR A 199 -10.82 -16.45 0.42
N LEU A 200 -9.97 -16.27 1.44
CA LEU A 200 -8.53 -16.52 1.30
C LEU A 200 -8.23 -18.01 1.07
N ASP A 201 -8.99 -18.92 1.71
CA ASP A 201 -8.80 -20.36 1.53
C ASP A 201 -9.17 -20.78 0.10
N VAL A 202 -10.24 -20.22 -0.47
CA VAL A 202 -10.59 -20.42 -1.89
C VAL A 202 -9.46 -19.94 -2.81
N ILE A 203 -8.93 -18.74 -2.55
CA ILE A 203 -7.79 -18.19 -3.31
C ILE A 203 -6.59 -19.14 -3.23
N LYS A 204 -6.23 -19.64 -2.04
CA LYS A 204 -5.12 -20.59 -1.85
C LYS A 204 -5.32 -21.87 -2.68
N ASN A 205 -6.51 -22.44 -2.68
CA ASN A 205 -6.81 -23.67 -3.44
C ASN A 205 -6.66 -23.44 -4.94
N ILE A 206 -7.20 -22.34 -5.47
CA ILE A 206 -7.09 -22.01 -6.89
C ILE A 206 -5.63 -21.80 -7.29
N ILE A 207 -4.83 -21.13 -6.47
CA ILE A 207 -3.40 -20.91 -6.71
C ILE A 207 -2.66 -22.26 -6.77
N ASP A 208 -2.99 -23.20 -5.88
CA ASP A 208 -2.40 -24.56 -5.88
C ASP A 208 -2.80 -25.35 -7.15
N GLU A 209 -4.07 -25.29 -7.56
CA GLU A 209 -4.59 -25.88 -8.80
C GLU A 209 -3.88 -25.31 -10.05
N LEU A 210 -3.53 -24.03 -10.05
CA LEU A 210 -2.78 -23.37 -11.12
C LEU A 210 -1.30 -23.75 -11.17
N GLY A 211 -0.82 -24.58 -10.24
CA GLY A 211 0.57 -25.02 -10.21
C GLY A 211 1.54 -24.07 -9.52
N TYR A 212 1.06 -23.24 -8.59
CA TYR A 212 1.88 -22.34 -7.81
C TYR A 212 1.87 -22.69 -6.32
N VAL A 213 2.96 -22.38 -5.64
CA VAL A 213 3.06 -22.38 -4.18
C VAL A 213 2.88 -20.96 -3.69
N LEU A 214 1.87 -20.74 -2.86
CA LEU A 214 1.65 -19.43 -2.23
C LEU A 214 2.59 -19.26 -1.04
N VAL A 215 3.44 -18.23 -1.08
CA VAL A 215 4.18 -17.76 0.09
C VAL A 215 3.18 -17.32 1.16
N GLU A 216 3.48 -17.53 2.45
CA GLU A 216 2.57 -17.11 3.51
C GLU A 216 2.16 -15.63 3.33
N PRO A 217 0.87 -15.35 3.16
CA PRO A 217 0.38 -14.00 2.88
C PRO A 217 0.77 -13.00 3.97
N LYS A 218 1.19 -11.80 3.57
CA LYS A 218 1.64 -10.80 4.54
C LYS A 218 0.95 -9.45 4.35
N VAL A 219 0.52 -8.86 5.47
CA VAL A 219 0.08 -7.46 5.49
C VAL A 219 1.29 -6.56 5.64
N LEU A 220 1.58 -5.79 4.61
CA LEU A 220 2.64 -4.81 4.64
C LEU A 220 2.10 -3.43 5.02
N LYS A 221 2.85 -2.72 5.86
CA LYS A 221 2.55 -1.34 6.28
C LYS A 221 3.46 -0.38 5.52
N ALA A 222 2.87 0.51 4.73
CA ALA A 222 3.60 1.44 3.87
C ALA A 222 4.62 2.31 4.61
N ILE A 223 4.36 2.64 5.88
CA ILE A 223 5.29 3.41 6.73
C ILE A 223 6.69 2.79 6.87
N PHE A 224 6.82 1.49 6.63
CA PHE A 224 8.10 0.78 6.65
C PHE A 224 8.81 0.72 5.28
N TYR A 225 8.31 1.44 4.27
CA TYR A 225 8.84 1.43 2.91
C TYR A 225 9.02 2.83 2.36
N LYS A 226 9.56 3.77 3.16
CA LYS A 226 9.77 5.19 2.81
C LYS A 226 8.48 5.88 2.32
N VAL A 227 7.33 5.56 2.92
CA VAL A 227 6.02 6.16 2.58
C VAL A 227 5.47 6.89 3.79
N PRO A 228 5.19 8.21 3.71
CA PRO A 228 4.67 8.99 4.83
C PRO A 228 3.15 8.80 5.03
N GLN A 229 2.71 7.51 5.04
CA GLN A 229 1.29 7.16 5.12
C GLN A 229 1.06 5.86 5.89
N LYS A 230 0.12 5.86 6.82
CA LYS A 230 -0.40 4.66 7.52
C LYS A 230 -1.37 3.92 6.59
N ARG A 231 -0.83 3.12 5.65
CA ARG A 231 -1.58 2.30 4.70
C ARG A 231 -1.16 0.85 4.85
N GLU A 232 -2.12 -0.04 4.98
CA GLU A 232 -1.88 -1.48 5.08
C GLU A 232 -2.41 -2.19 3.83
N ARG A 233 -1.62 -3.13 3.29
CA ARG A 233 -2.00 -3.93 2.13
C ARG A 233 -1.63 -5.38 2.33
N LEU A 234 -2.57 -6.25 2.03
CA LEU A 234 -2.32 -7.68 1.95
C LEU A 234 -1.61 -7.95 0.62
N ILE A 235 -0.48 -8.64 0.70
CA ILE A 235 0.29 -9.06 -0.48
C ILE A 235 0.32 -10.57 -0.51
N LEU A 236 -0.01 -11.11 -1.68
CA LEU A 236 0.07 -12.51 -2.02
C LEU A 236 1.18 -12.68 -3.07
N VAL A 237 2.10 -13.61 -2.84
CA VAL A 237 3.16 -13.95 -3.79
C VAL A 237 3.08 -15.44 -4.07
N GLY A 238 2.89 -15.81 -5.32
CA GLY A 238 2.92 -17.21 -5.75
C GLY A 238 4.12 -17.48 -6.61
N ILE A 239 4.82 -18.58 -6.31
CA ILE A 239 5.98 -19.07 -7.06
C ILE A 239 5.58 -20.35 -7.76
N ARG A 240 5.88 -20.48 -9.05
CA ARG A 240 5.57 -21.67 -9.82
C ARG A 240 6.27 -22.91 -9.24
N LYS A 241 5.56 -24.02 -9.09
CA LYS A 241 6.01 -25.22 -8.36
C LYS A 241 7.35 -25.78 -8.83
N ASP A 242 7.68 -25.68 -10.12
CA ASP A 242 8.96 -26.13 -10.68
C ASP A 242 10.17 -25.26 -10.30
N LEU A 243 9.94 -24.12 -9.63
CA LEU A 243 10.94 -23.16 -9.24
C LEU A 243 11.15 -23.07 -7.72
N ILE A 244 10.32 -23.72 -6.92
CA ILE A 244 10.32 -23.54 -5.46
C ILE A 244 11.62 -23.99 -4.79
N ASP A 245 12.24 -25.05 -5.32
CA ASP A 245 13.50 -25.60 -4.80
C ASP A 245 14.73 -24.82 -5.29
N LYS A 246 14.55 -23.82 -6.16
CA LYS A 246 15.65 -23.06 -6.79
C LYS A 246 15.95 -21.75 -6.08
N ALA A 247 15.00 -21.23 -5.32
CA ALA A 247 15.18 -19.97 -4.59
C ALA A 247 14.12 -19.75 -3.51
N ASP A 248 14.50 -19.09 -2.44
CA ASP A 248 13.62 -18.71 -1.34
C ASP A 248 13.16 -17.26 -1.46
N PHE A 249 11.85 -17.03 -1.35
CA PHE A 249 11.32 -15.69 -1.28
C PHE A 249 11.48 -15.12 0.13
N SER A 250 12.05 -13.94 0.21
CA SER A 250 12.11 -13.15 1.45
C SER A 250 11.38 -11.81 1.25
N TRP A 251 10.52 -11.47 2.22
CA TRP A 251 9.83 -10.18 2.23
C TRP A 251 10.83 -9.02 2.27
N PRO A 252 10.51 -7.86 1.65
CA PRO A 252 11.39 -6.71 1.69
C PRO A 252 11.63 -6.25 3.14
N SER A 253 12.86 -5.87 3.44
CA SER A 253 13.26 -5.37 4.75
C SER A 253 12.62 -4.00 5.02
N PRO A 254 12.26 -3.69 6.26
CA PRO A 254 11.67 -2.41 6.62
C PRO A 254 12.70 -1.28 6.58
N TYR A 255 12.32 -0.11 6.08
CA TYR A 255 13.06 1.12 6.30
C TYR A 255 12.92 1.58 7.75
N LYS A 256 14.02 1.82 8.43
CA LYS A 256 14.04 2.06 9.90
C LYS A 256 13.53 3.44 10.33
N LYS A 257 13.42 4.39 9.40
CA LYS A 257 12.92 5.74 9.69
C LYS A 257 11.46 5.87 9.28
N ILE A 258 10.61 6.29 10.19
CA ILE A 258 9.21 6.59 9.88
C ILE A 258 9.11 8.03 9.36
N LEU A 259 8.70 8.16 8.11
CA LEU A 259 8.51 9.45 7.46
C LEU A 259 7.15 10.03 7.84
N ALA A 260 7.12 11.33 8.09
CA ALA A 260 5.93 12.09 8.43
C ALA A 260 5.39 12.88 7.23
N LEU A 261 4.22 13.47 7.36
CA LEU A 261 3.59 14.25 6.29
C LEU A 261 4.49 15.40 5.79
N LYS A 262 5.28 16.02 6.66
CA LYS A 262 6.27 17.05 6.28
C LYS A 262 7.28 16.55 5.24
N ASP A 263 7.65 15.26 5.29
CA ASP A 263 8.62 14.68 4.36
C ASP A 263 8.04 14.53 2.94
N ALA A 264 6.69 14.52 2.81
CA ALA A 264 6.01 14.64 1.52
C ALA A 264 5.89 16.10 1.04
N PHE A 265 5.78 17.07 1.96
CA PHE A 265 5.44 18.45 1.61
C PHE A 265 6.66 19.33 1.38
N TYR A 266 7.74 19.07 2.09
CA TYR A 266 8.95 19.90 2.06
C TYR A 266 10.12 19.16 1.41
N LYS A 267 11.05 19.96 0.88
CA LYS A 267 12.34 19.48 0.40
C LYS A 267 13.04 18.63 1.46
N GLY A 268 13.50 17.44 1.07
CA GLY A 268 14.17 16.53 1.98
C GLY A 268 14.52 15.20 1.33
N GLU A 269 14.31 14.12 2.05
CA GLU A 269 14.70 12.79 1.64
C GLU A 269 13.87 12.23 0.48
N LEU A 270 12.57 12.56 0.41
CA LEU A 270 11.69 12.06 -0.64
C LEU A 270 11.68 12.94 -1.89
N PHE A 271 11.76 14.26 -1.72
CA PHE A 271 11.61 15.21 -2.81
C PHE A 271 12.67 16.31 -2.75
N SER A 272 13.12 16.76 -3.91
CA SER A 272 14.17 17.78 -4.05
C SER A 272 13.67 19.21 -3.87
N SER A 273 12.37 19.44 -3.78
CA SER A 273 11.71 20.74 -3.62
C SER A 273 10.49 20.64 -2.70
N ASP A 274 10.00 21.76 -2.22
CA ASP A 274 8.70 21.85 -1.57
C ASP A 274 7.58 21.52 -2.57
N VAL A 275 6.44 21.02 -2.03
CA VAL A 275 5.29 20.66 -2.86
C VAL A 275 4.74 21.89 -3.58
N GLN A 276 4.53 21.75 -4.88
CA GLN A 276 3.99 22.83 -5.70
C GLN A 276 2.46 22.88 -5.58
N LYS A 277 1.90 24.10 -5.69
CA LYS A 277 0.45 24.28 -5.74
C LYS A 277 -0.14 23.50 -6.92
N SER A 278 -1.29 22.87 -6.69
CA SER A 278 -1.97 22.04 -7.66
C SER A 278 -3.49 22.14 -7.47
N PRO A 279 -4.29 21.69 -8.45
CA PRO A 279 -5.74 21.64 -8.28
C PRO A 279 -6.16 20.84 -7.04
N GLY A 280 -7.20 21.31 -6.36
CA GLY A 280 -7.74 20.70 -5.16
C GLY A 280 -9.23 20.94 -4.99
N GLN A 281 -9.88 20.10 -4.19
CA GLN A 281 -11.26 20.32 -3.75
C GLN A 281 -11.29 21.49 -2.74
N THR A 282 -12.45 22.12 -2.62
CA THR A 282 -12.71 23.18 -1.64
C THR A 282 -13.81 22.74 -0.66
N TYR A 283 -13.77 23.28 0.53
CA TYR A 283 -14.89 23.12 1.47
C TYR A 283 -15.99 24.14 1.17
N PRO A 284 -17.30 23.75 1.35
CA PRO A 284 -18.36 24.71 1.52
C PRO A 284 -18.06 25.63 2.71
N GLU A 285 -18.47 26.91 2.66
CA GLU A 285 -18.07 27.92 3.64
C GLU A 285 -18.38 27.46 5.09
N ARG A 286 -19.62 27.01 5.37
CA ARG A 286 -19.96 26.52 6.71
C ARG A 286 -19.09 25.37 7.21
N LYS A 287 -18.74 24.45 6.31
CA LYS A 287 -17.83 23.35 6.66
C LYS A 287 -16.42 23.86 6.96
N LYS A 288 -15.96 24.85 6.20
CA LYS A 288 -14.65 25.49 6.43
C LYS A 288 -14.61 26.14 7.79
N GLU A 289 -15.61 26.94 8.16
CA GLU A 289 -15.74 27.56 9.49
C GLU A 289 -15.64 26.50 10.61
N ILE A 290 -16.37 25.39 10.50
CA ILE A 290 -16.29 24.29 11.48
C ILE A 290 -14.87 23.70 11.53
N MET A 291 -14.27 23.44 10.38
CA MET A 291 -12.94 22.84 10.27
C MET A 291 -11.84 23.76 10.80
N ASP A 292 -12.03 25.08 10.84
CA ASP A 292 -11.08 26.04 11.42
C ASP A 292 -10.86 25.82 12.93
N HIS A 293 -11.84 25.24 13.62
CA HIS A 293 -11.74 24.87 15.04
C HIS A 293 -11.01 23.56 15.30
N VAL A 294 -10.71 22.77 14.27
CA VAL A 294 -9.98 21.50 14.45
C VAL A 294 -8.48 21.75 14.45
N PRO A 295 -7.74 21.44 15.53
CA PRO A 295 -6.30 21.64 15.59
C PRO A 295 -5.55 20.67 14.67
N PRO A 296 -4.29 20.96 14.29
CA PRO A 296 -3.44 20.00 13.59
C PRO A 296 -3.36 18.66 14.33
N GLY A 297 -3.60 17.55 13.61
CA GLY A 297 -3.68 16.21 14.20
C GLY A 297 -5.05 15.88 14.83
N GLY A 298 -5.94 16.85 14.96
CA GLY A 298 -7.26 16.72 15.56
C GLY A 298 -8.33 16.12 14.63
N TYR A 299 -9.51 15.93 15.19
CA TYR A 299 -10.67 15.38 14.50
C TYR A 299 -11.97 15.88 15.16
N TRP A 300 -13.13 15.36 14.78
CA TRP A 300 -14.43 15.88 15.22
C TRP A 300 -14.61 16.02 16.74
N ARG A 301 -13.91 15.23 17.56
CA ARG A 301 -14.02 15.32 19.05
C ARG A 301 -13.27 16.50 19.63
N ASP A 302 -12.38 17.12 18.87
CA ASP A 302 -11.64 18.32 19.27
C ASP A 302 -12.43 19.61 18.96
N LEU A 303 -13.60 19.49 18.35
CA LEU A 303 -14.53 20.59 18.12
C LEU A 303 -15.26 20.97 19.44
N PRO A 304 -15.70 22.21 19.61
CA PRO A 304 -16.71 22.58 20.62
C PRO A 304 -17.99 21.73 20.50
N ASP A 305 -18.62 21.41 21.61
CA ASP A 305 -19.79 20.49 21.65
C ASP A 305 -20.90 20.82 20.66
N GLU A 306 -21.23 22.10 20.50
CA GLU A 306 -22.24 22.55 19.54
C GLU A 306 -21.85 22.21 18.10
N LEU A 307 -20.58 22.47 17.73
CA LEU A 307 -20.04 22.16 16.40
C LEU A 307 -19.89 20.66 16.17
N GLN A 308 -19.59 19.87 17.23
CA GLN A 308 -19.61 18.41 17.13
C GLN A 308 -20.98 17.92 16.70
N ARG A 309 -22.04 18.38 17.36
CA ARG A 309 -23.42 17.98 17.04
C ARG A 309 -23.83 18.41 15.63
N GLU A 310 -23.50 19.64 15.26
CA GLU A 310 -23.79 20.19 13.95
C GLU A 310 -23.09 19.39 12.84
N TYR A 311 -21.79 19.14 12.99
CA TYR A 311 -21.01 18.42 12.00
C TYR A 311 -21.39 16.95 11.88
N MET A 312 -21.54 16.27 13.03
CA MET A 312 -21.79 14.83 13.08
C MET A 312 -23.25 14.46 12.77
N LYS A 313 -24.21 15.34 13.10
CA LYS A 313 -25.66 15.09 12.95
C LYS A 313 -26.05 13.75 13.62
N ALA A 314 -26.84 12.91 12.98
CA ALA A 314 -27.25 11.60 13.50
C ALA A 314 -26.06 10.69 13.85
N SER A 315 -24.92 10.86 13.17
CA SER A 315 -23.69 10.10 13.48
C SER A 315 -23.13 10.39 14.86
N TYR A 316 -23.49 11.50 15.50
CA TYR A 316 -23.03 11.85 16.84
C TYR A 316 -23.41 10.78 17.87
N PHE A 317 -24.61 10.25 17.76
CA PHE A 317 -25.19 9.28 18.70
C PHE A 317 -24.82 7.82 18.39
N LEU A 318 -24.20 7.56 17.24
CA LEU A 318 -23.79 6.21 16.86
C LEU A 318 -22.46 5.83 17.51
N GLY A 319 -22.25 4.56 17.84
CA GLY A 319 -20.99 4.02 18.34
C GLY A 319 -19.82 4.14 17.37
N GLY A 320 -18.61 3.80 17.85
CA GLY A 320 -17.35 3.83 17.08
C GLY A 320 -16.59 5.15 17.20
N GLY A 321 -15.28 5.10 16.94
CA GLY A 321 -14.38 6.24 17.15
C GLY A 321 -14.50 7.34 16.07
N LYS A 322 -14.89 7.00 14.84
CA LYS A 322 -15.08 7.92 13.70
C LYS A 322 -13.90 8.89 13.49
N THR A 323 -12.68 8.40 13.71
CA THR A 323 -11.45 9.20 13.74
C THR A 323 -11.09 9.85 12.40
N GLY A 324 -11.77 9.47 11.32
CA GLY A 324 -11.61 10.09 10.00
C GLY A 324 -12.54 11.26 9.73
N MET A 325 -13.50 11.57 10.64
CA MET A 325 -14.47 12.65 10.46
C MET A 325 -13.88 13.97 11.00
N ALA A 326 -14.06 15.06 10.26
CA ALA A 326 -13.42 16.36 10.52
C ALA A 326 -11.90 16.23 10.81
N ARG A 327 -11.22 15.36 10.07
CA ARG A 327 -9.82 15.03 10.33
C ARG A 327 -8.88 16.05 9.69
N ARG A 328 -8.19 16.83 10.51
CA ARG A 328 -7.03 17.63 10.12
C ARG A 328 -5.76 16.82 10.33
N LEU A 329 -4.89 16.79 9.33
CA LEU A 329 -3.63 16.04 9.43
C LEU A 329 -2.59 16.80 10.28
N SER A 330 -1.48 16.13 10.60
CA SER A 330 -0.34 16.72 11.31
C SER A 330 0.92 16.60 10.47
N LEU A 331 1.74 17.65 10.44
CA LEU A 331 3.05 17.61 9.76
C LEU A 331 4.03 16.63 10.40
N SER A 332 3.89 16.38 11.70
CA SER A 332 4.81 15.52 12.47
C SER A 332 4.46 14.03 12.46
N GLU A 333 3.33 13.65 11.86
CA GLU A 333 2.87 12.28 11.77
C GLU A 333 2.74 11.81 10.32
N PRO A 334 2.84 10.48 10.04
CA PRO A 334 2.44 9.94 8.75
C PRO A 334 0.96 10.24 8.46
N SER A 335 0.62 10.55 7.22
CA SER A 335 -0.78 10.69 6.81
C SER A 335 -1.58 9.44 7.12
N LEU A 336 -2.84 9.58 7.43
CA LEU A 336 -3.76 8.45 7.41
C LEU A 336 -3.93 7.94 5.97
N THR A 337 -4.41 6.70 5.82
CA THR A 337 -4.69 6.11 4.50
C THR A 337 -5.49 7.07 3.62
N LEU A 338 -4.95 7.40 2.45
CA LEU A 338 -5.64 8.20 1.45
C LEU A 338 -6.77 7.37 0.81
N THR A 339 -7.88 8.04 0.55
CA THR A 339 -9.05 7.50 -0.14
C THR A 339 -9.23 8.17 -1.50
N THR A 340 -10.30 7.87 -2.19
CA THR A 340 -10.60 8.41 -3.53
C THR A 340 -11.06 9.87 -3.54
N ALA A 341 -11.22 10.49 -2.37
CA ALA A 341 -11.56 11.92 -2.24
C ALA A 341 -11.14 12.48 -0.87
N PRO A 342 -10.36 13.59 -0.81
CA PRO A 342 -9.88 14.16 0.44
C PRO A 342 -10.95 14.87 1.26
N ALA A 343 -12.05 15.32 0.63
CA ALA A 343 -13.15 16.02 1.28
C ALA A 343 -14.32 15.12 1.72
N GLN A 344 -14.17 13.80 1.60
CA GLN A 344 -15.20 12.84 2.00
C GLN A 344 -15.38 12.84 3.52
N LYS A 345 -16.62 13.05 4.00
CA LYS A 345 -16.93 13.27 5.42
C LYS A 345 -16.36 12.20 6.36
N GLN A 346 -16.41 10.93 5.97
CA GLN A 346 -15.97 9.80 6.80
C GLN A 346 -14.46 9.60 6.81
N THR A 347 -13.77 10.08 5.79
CA THR A 347 -12.33 9.88 5.57
C THR A 347 -11.65 11.18 5.16
N GLU A 348 -11.96 12.24 5.88
CA GLU A 348 -11.48 13.59 5.57
C GLU A 348 -9.96 13.71 5.72
N ARG A 349 -9.35 14.51 4.83
CA ARG A 349 -7.91 14.79 4.82
C ARG A 349 -7.72 16.30 4.64
N CYS A 350 -7.98 17.04 5.75
CA CYS A 350 -7.72 18.47 5.81
C CYS A 350 -6.21 18.73 5.92
N HIS A 351 -5.74 19.75 5.19
CA HIS A 351 -4.35 20.19 5.27
C HIS A 351 -3.99 20.63 6.70
N PRO A 352 -2.78 20.33 7.20
CA PRO A 352 -2.40 20.59 8.59
C PRO A 352 -2.41 22.06 8.99
N LEU A 353 -2.03 22.98 8.09
CA LEU A 353 -1.88 24.40 8.35
C LEU A 353 -2.95 25.28 7.71
N GLU A 354 -3.63 24.78 6.69
CA GLU A 354 -4.65 25.52 5.94
C GLU A 354 -5.99 24.78 6.04
N THR A 355 -7.09 25.51 6.16
CA THR A 355 -8.43 24.89 6.24
C THR A 355 -8.96 24.60 4.85
N ARG A 356 -8.42 23.57 4.25
CA ARG A 356 -8.80 23.04 2.94
C ARG A 356 -8.50 21.54 2.86
N PRO A 357 -9.14 20.80 1.95
CA PRO A 357 -8.69 19.46 1.61
C PRO A 357 -7.27 19.49 1.03
N LEU A 358 -6.57 18.35 1.08
CA LEU A 358 -5.29 18.21 0.40
C LEU A 358 -5.46 18.38 -1.11
N GLN A 359 -4.49 19.05 -1.74
CA GLN A 359 -4.42 19.21 -3.19
C GLN A 359 -3.91 17.93 -3.87
N SER A 360 -4.08 17.83 -5.18
CA SER A 360 -3.74 16.62 -5.95
C SER A 360 -2.25 16.27 -5.89
N ARG A 361 -1.33 17.24 -5.92
CA ARG A 361 0.12 16.99 -5.80
C ARG A 361 0.51 16.58 -4.38
N GLU A 362 -0.09 17.18 -3.36
CA GLU A 362 0.08 16.75 -1.97
C GLU A 362 -0.34 15.29 -1.79
N TYR A 363 -1.48 14.92 -2.39
CA TYR A 363 -1.99 13.55 -2.40
C TYR A 363 -1.03 12.58 -3.10
N ALA A 364 -0.51 12.96 -4.28
CA ALA A 364 0.43 12.17 -5.06
C ALA A 364 1.75 11.94 -4.31
N ARG A 365 2.31 12.98 -3.69
CA ARG A 365 3.55 12.86 -2.90
C ARG A 365 3.41 11.99 -1.67
N ILE A 366 2.24 11.98 -1.01
CA ILE A 366 1.98 11.07 0.11
C ILE A 366 2.00 9.60 -0.35
N GLN A 367 1.58 9.32 -1.59
CA GLN A 367 1.70 8.01 -2.24
C GLN A 367 3.08 7.79 -2.91
N THR A 368 3.99 8.74 -2.70
CA THR A 368 5.35 8.72 -3.24
C THR A 368 5.46 8.67 -4.77
N PHE A 369 4.44 9.22 -5.48
CA PHE A 369 4.59 9.50 -6.91
C PHE A 369 5.62 10.60 -7.14
N PRO A 370 6.47 10.48 -8.16
CA PRO A 370 7.42 11.54 -8.51
C PRO A 370 6.70 12.78 -9.05
N ASP A 371 7.31 13.96 -8.89
CA ASP A 371 6.69 15.24 -9.26
C ASP A 371 6.39 15.38 -10.75
N ASN A 372 7.16 14.71 -11.59
CA ASN A 372 6.97 14.68 -13.04
C ASN A 372 5.90 13.67 -13.50
N TRP A 373 5.24 12.95 -12.58
CA TRP A 373 4.11 12.10 -12.94
C TRP A 373 2.84 12.93 -13.01
N GLU A 374 2.28 13.04 -14.21
CA GLU A 374 1.10 13.85 -14.49
C GLU A 374 -0.15 12.97 -14.62
N PHE A 375 -1.13 13.24 -13.75
CA PHE A 375 -2.42 12.54 -13.80
C PHE A 375 -3.36 13.19 -14.80
N GLN A 376 -4.03 12.38 -15.60
CA GLN A 376 -4.99 12.82 -16.62
C GLN A 376 -6.43 12.65 -16.14
N GLY A 377 -7.32 13.51 -16.65
CA GLY A 377 -8.75 13.48 -16.37
C GLY A 377 -9.22 14.55 -15.38
N PRO A 378 -10.52 14.58 -15.07
CA PRO A 378 -11.09 15.53 -14.11
C PRO A 378 -10.55 15.27 -12.70
N LEU A 379 -10.57 16.29 -11.85
CA LEU A 379 -9.98 16.25 -10.50
C LEU A 379 -10.46 15.06 -9.67
N SER A 380 -11.71 14.65 -9.79
CA SER A 380 -12.25 13.46 -9.12
C SER A 380 -11.57 12.15 -9.58
N ALA A 381 -11.29 12.03 -10.88
CA ALA A 381 -10.57 10.89 -11.43
C ALA A 381 -9.10 10.90 -10.97
N VAL A 382 -8.47 12.07 -10.88
CA VAL A 382 -7.10 12.21 -10.34
C VAL A 382 -7.03 11.71 -8.90
N TYR A 383 -7.92 12.17 -8.02
CA TYR A 383 -7.94 11.67 -6.63
C TYR A 383 -8.24 10.17 -6.55
N LYS A 384 -9.13 9.65 -7.42
CA LYS A 384 -9.43 8.21 -7.48
C LYS A 384 -8.18 7.40 -7.85
N GLN A 385 -7.44 7.82 -8.88
CA GLN A 385 -6.21 7.18 -9.31
C GLN A 385 -5.17 7.15 -8.17
N ILE A 386 -4.92 8.28 -7.52
CA ILE A 386 -3.95 8.39 -6.44
C ILE A 386 -4.38 7.59 -5.21
N GLY A 387 -5.65 7.71 -4.79
CA GLY A 387 -6.18 7.05 -3.60
C GLY A 387 -6.19 5.53 -3.69
N ASN A 388 -6.43 4.98 -4.87
CA ASN A 388 -6.42 3.53 -5.11
C ASN A 388 -5.01 2.96 -5.26
N ALA A 389 -4.03 3.76 -5.64
CA ALA A 389 -2.69 3.29 -5.96
C ALA A 389 -2.00 2.56 -4.79
N VAL A 390 -1.18 1.59 -5.12
CA VAL A 390 -0.09 1.11 -4.26
C VAL A 390 0.96 2.20 -4.19
N PRO A 391 1.46 2.61 -3.00
CA PRO A 391 2.52 3.60 -2.92
C PRO A 391 3.77 3.18 -3.69
N VAL A 392 4.33 4.10 -4.49
CA VAL A 392 5.42 3.77 -5.42
C VAL A 392 6.65 3.19 -4.71
N ASN A 393 7.06 3.77 -3.58
CA ASN A 393 8.21 3.28 -2.82
C ASN A 393 7.98 1.89 -2.20
N MET A 394 6.75 1.59 -1.76
CA MET A 394 6.38 0.26 -1.28
C MET A 394 6.40 -0.75 -2.43
N ALA A 395 5.90 -0.38 -3.60
CA ALA A 395 5.96 -1.20 -4.81
C ALA A 395 7.40 -1.44 -5.26
N ALA A 396 8.28 -0.44 -5.18
CA ALA A 396 9.71 -0.60 -5.48
C ALA A 396 10.41 -1.57 -4.53
N ALA A 397 10.08 -1.54 -3.24
CA ALA A 397 10.61 -2.50 -2.27
C ALA A 397 10.16 -3.94 -2.58
N LEU A 398 8.88 -4.13 -2.93
CA LEU A 398 8.36 -5.42 -3.40
C LEU A 398 9.04 -5.86 -4.70
N GLY A 399 9.21 -4.96 -5.65
CA GLY A 399 9.90 -5.23 -6.91
C GLY A 399 11.33 -5.73 -6.68
N ARG A 400 12.11 -5.09 -5.79
CA ARG A 400 13.46 -5.55 -5.46
C ARG A 400 13.49 -6.94 -4.81
N ALA A 401 12.50 -7.26 -3.97
CA ALA A 401 12.37 -8.60 -3.40
C ALA A 401 12.10 -9.65 -4.49
N LEU A 402 11.28 -9.32 -5.49
CA LEU A 402 11.03 -10.19 -6.66
C LEU A 402 12.26 -10.28 -7.56
N VAL A 403 13.00 -9.19 -7.78
CA VAL A 403 14.27 -9.23 -8.55
C VAL A 403 15.28 -10.15 -7.86
N ARG A 404 15.42 -10.08 -6.53
CA ARG A 404 16.29 -11.01 -5.79
C ARG A 404 15.90 -12.45 -6.04
N LEU A 405 14.62 -12.80 -5.85
CA LEU A 405 14.10 -14.14 -6.12
C LEU A 405 14.41 -14.62 -7.56
N LEU A 406 14.15 -13.76 -8.55
CA LEU A 406 14.41 -14.09 -9.96
C LEU A 406 15.90 -14.25 -10.27
N ASN A 407 16.76 -13.45 -9.66
CA ASN A 407 18.21 -13.58 -9.76
C ASN A 407 18.69 -14.93 -9.23
N ASP A 408 18.16 -15.37 -8.06
CA ASP A 408 18.50 -16.67 -7.47
C ASP A 408 18.05 -17.83 -8.38
N ILE A 409 16.84 -17.73 -8.98
CA ILE A 409 16.34 -18.69 -9.98
C ILE A 409 17.25 -18.73 -11.22
N GLU A 410 17.72 -17.58 -11.72
CA GLU A 410 18.62 -17.56 -12.90
C GLU A 410 19.99 -18.16 -12.55
N CYS A 411 20.56 -17.85 -11.38
CA CYS A 411 21.84 -18.42 -10.92
C CYS A 411 21.77 -19.95 -10.75
N SER A 412 20.64 -20.48 -10.27
CA SER A 412 20.46 -21.93 -10.10
C SER A 412 20.48 -22.71 -11.42
N LYS A 413 20.09 -22.08 -12.54
CA LYS A 413 20.15 -22.69 -13.88
C LYS A 413 21.56 -22.83 -14.43
N VAL A 414 22.49 -21.97 -14.00
CA VAL A 414 23.88 -22.00 -14.48
C VAL A 414 24.66 -23.12 -13.80
N ASN A 415 24.22 -23.57 -12.63
CA ASN A 415 24.85 -24.59 -11.80
C ASN A 415 24.23 -25.98 -11.97
N SER A 416 23.20 -26.12 -12.78
CA SER A 416 22.52 -27.37 -13.15
C SER A 416 22.84 -27.74 -14.60
#